data_c93281b2afd12130e459677389d92d3f
#
_entry.id   c93281b2afd12130e459677389d92d3f
#
_cell.length_a   1.000
_cell.length_b   1.000
_cell.length_c   1.000
_cell.angle_alpha   90.00
_cell.angle_beta   90.00
_cell.angle_gamma   90.00
#
_symmetry.space_group_name_H-M   'P 1'
#
loop_
_entity.id
_entity.type
_entity.pdbx_description
1 polymer ?
#
loop_
_entity_poly.entity_id
_entity_poly.type
_entity_poly.pdbx_seq_one_letter_code
_entity_poly.pdbx_strand_id
1 'polypeptide(L)'
;LARDSAIACVYLDVVGFEAFCRSRSAELQEQALKSIAGLLTALIRSQGFYETAVAHMGRQHFVIMLKLEDYERFTGLLAQTFDEEVKQLYKPEELERGYITAMTRDGKEVQAPIMALAIGVAHNKFRVFKSAKKMFEVLAQVRQKAQPIDGTSTIFVDRRHTNR
;
A
#
# COMPACT_ATOMS: atom_id res chain seq x y z
N LEU A 1 9.97 13.51 -16.89
CA LEU A 1 9.64 12.11 -17.23
C LEU A 1 9.75 12.00 -18.75
N ALA A 2 10.69 11.17 -19.24
CA ALA A 2 10.89 10.97 -20.66
C ALA A 2 9.56 10.54 -21.33
N ARG A 3 9.24 11.13 -22.47
CA ARG A 3 7.97 10.86 -23.19
C ARG A 3 7.83 9.41 -23.69
N ASP A 4 8.91 8.63 -23.65
CA ASP A 4 8.98 7.31 -24.31
C ASP A 4 8.97 6.11 -23.35
N SER A 5 9.09 6.30 -22.05
CA SER A 5 9.01 5.19 -21.09
C SER A 5 7.61 5.02 -20.52
N ALA A 6 7.03 3.85 -20.75
CA ALA A 6 5.75 3.47 -20.16
C ALA A 6 5.97 3.10 -18.68
N ILE A 7 5.45 3.95 -17.79
CA ILE A 7 5.60 3.80 -16.34
C ILE A 7 4.26 3.67 -15.63
N ALA A 8 4.26 2.94 -14.53
CA ALA A 8 3.20 2.92 -13.55
C ALA A 8 3.69 3.51 -12.22
N CYS A 9 2.81 4.24 -11.55
CA CYS A 9 3.01 4.75 -10.21
C CYS A 9 1.98 4.13 -9.29
N VAL A 10 2.44 3.60 -8.18
CA VAL A 10 1.62 2.92 -7.17
C VAL A 10 1.66 3.74 -5.89
N TYR A 11 0.50 4.08 -5.36
CA TYR A 11 0.37 4.62 -4.00
C TYR A 11 -0.08 3.49 -3.09
N LEU A 12 0.71 3.22 -2.07
CA LEU A 12 0.47 2.20 -1.08
C LEU A 12 0.14 2.84 0.26
N ASP A 13 -0.99 2.43 0.84
CA ASP A 13 -1.40 2.79 2.20
C ASP A 13 -1.66 1.52 3.00
N VAL A 14 -1.03 1.40 4.16
CA VAL A 14 -1.27 0.28 5.09
C VAL A 14 -2.43 0.66 6.00
N VAL A 15 -3.64 0.32 5.58
CA VAL A 15 -4.87 0.60 6.33
C VAL A 15 -4.87 -0.21 7.64
N GLY A 16 -5.28 0.41 8.74
CA GLY A 16 -5.24 -0.20 10.07
C GLY A 16 -3.93 -0.01 10.83
N PHE A 17 -2.85 0.46 10.19
CA PHE A 17 -1.54 0.64 10.81
C PHE A 17 -1.57 1.57 12.02
N GLU A 18 -2.30 2.69 11.95
CA GLU A 18 -2.40 3.63 13.08
C GLU A 18 -3.10 3.01 14.31
N ALA A 19 -4.14 2.22 14.10
CA ALA A 19 -4.82 1.51 15.18
C ALA A 19 -3.91 0.40 15.76
N PHE A 20 -3.20 -0.32 14.90
CA PHE A 20 -2.18 -1.29 15.31
C PHE A 20 -1.13 -0.63 16.21
N CYS A 21 -0.57 0.51 15.80
CA CYS A 21 0.41 1.26 16.60
C CYS A 21 -0.13 1.67 17.97
N ARG A 22 -1.38 2.11 18.06
CA ARG A 22 -2.00 2.46 19.34
C ARG A 22 -2.25 1.27 20.27
N SER A 23 -2.33 0.07 19.73
CA SER A 23 -2.57 -1.16 20.49
C SER A 23 -1.31 -1.94 20.83
N ARG A 24 -0.13 -1.46 20.44
CA ARG A 24 1.16 -2.19 20.54
C ARG A 24 2.25 -1.35 21.17
N SER A 25 3.28 -2.03 21.70
CA SER A 25 4.51 -1.39 22.18
C SER A 25 5.28 -0.70 21.04
N ALA A 26 6.17 0.23 21.38
CA ALA A 26 7.00 0.94 20.40
C ALA A 26 7.87 -0.02 19.58
N GLU A 27 8.37 -1.08 20.21
CA GLU A 27 9.19 -2.11 19.55
C GLU A 27 8.39 -2.85 18.46
N LEU A 28 7.14 -3.22 18.73
CA LEU A 28 6.27 -3.89 17.75
C LEU A 28 5.86 -2.96 16.62
N GLN A 29 5.69 -1.66 16.88
CA GLN A 29 5.43 -0.66 15.84
C GLN A 29 6.63 -0.54 14.89
N GLU A 30 7.84 -0.46 15.43
CA GLU A 30 9.07 -0.41 14.64
C GLU A 30 9.28 -1.70 13.84
N GLN A 31 9.03 -2.85 14.47
CA GLN A 31 9.09 -4.15 13.79
C GLN A 31 8.11 -4.23 12.63
N ALA A 32 6.87 -3.76 12.79
CA ALA A 32 5.89 -3.73 11.71
C ALA A 32 6.34 -2.88 10.52
N LEU A 33 6.89 -1.67 10.76
CA LEU A 33 7.44 -0.83 9.70
C LEU A 33 8.62 -1.49 8.98
N LYS A 34 9.53 -2.10 9.74
CA LYS A 34 10.68 -2.84 9.17
C LYS A 34 10.22 -4.03 8.33
N SER A 35 9.19 -4.75 8.77
CA SER A 35 8.61 -5.88 8.03
C SER A 35 8.01 -5.41 6.71
N ILE A 36 7.26 -4.31 6.69
CA ILE A 36 6.67 -3.75 5.47
C ILE A 36 7.76 -3.32 4.47
N ALA A 37 8.76 -2.57 4.94
CA ALA A 37 9.88 -2.14 4.09
C ALA A 37 10.72 -3.33 3.59
N GLY A 38 10.93 -4.32 4.44
CA GLY A 38 11.63 -5.57 4.13
C GLY A 38 10.90 -6.38 3.06
N LEU A 39 9.57 -6.51 3.18
CA LEU A 39 8.72 -7.18 2.21
C LEU A 39 8.81 -6.51 0.82
N LEU A 40 8.70 -5.17 0.75
CA LEU A 40 8.87 -4.43 -0.50
C LEU A 40 10.24 -4.70 -1.13
N THR A 41 11.30 -4.61 -0.34
CA THR A 41 12.68 -4.84 -0.80
C THR A 41 12.89 -6.28 -1.26
N ALA A 42 12.40 -7.25 -0.50
CA ALA A 42 12.51 -8.67 -0.84
C ALA A 42 11.76 -9.00 -2.13
N LEU A 43 10.53 -8.48 -2.29
CA LEU A 43 9.72 -8.68 -3.48
C LEU A 43 10.41 -8.11 -4.73
N ILE A 44 10.93 -6.88 -4.65
CA ILE A 44 11.65 -6.23 -5.76
C ILE A 44 12.85 -7.08 -6.19
N ARG A 45 13.66 -7.54 -5.23
CA ARG A 45 14.87 -8.31 -5.52
C ARG A 45 14.58 -9.73 -6.02
N SER A 46 13.72 -10.46 -5.32
CA SER A 46 13.45 -11.86 -5.61
C SER A 46 12.69 -12.08 -6.92
N GLN A 47 11.86 -11.12 -7.31
CA GLN A 47 11.00 -11.21 -8.50
C GLN A 47 11.55 -10.46 -9.72
N GLY A 48 12.71 -9.83 -9.59
CA GLY A 48 13.40 -9.18 -10.71
C GLY A 48 12.86 -7.81 -11.11
N PHE A 49 12.18 -7.10 -10.21
CA PHE A 49 11.66 -5.74 -10.47
C PHE A 49 12.75 -4.67 -10.28
N TYR A 50 13.90 -4.83 -10.94
CA TYR A 50 15.10 -4.02 -10.68
C TYR A 50 14.97 -2.53 -11.05
N GLU A 51 14.11 -2.20 -12.01
CA GLU A 51 13.84 -0.81 -12.40
C GLU A 51 12.69 -0.19 -11.58
N THR A 52 12.68 -0.47 -10.28
CA THR A 52 11.66 0.02 -9.35
C THR A 52 12.27 1.04 -8.39
N ALA A 53 11.64 2.21 -8.28
CA ALA A 53 11.95 3.20 -7.26
C ALA A 53 10.88 3.20 -6.18
N VAL A 54 11.29 3.20 -4.91
CA VAL A 54 10.40 3.24 -3.75
C VAL A 54 10.70 4.48 -2.94
N ALA A 55 9.67 5.26 -2.62
CA ALA A 55 9.73 6.40 -1.72
C ALA A 55 8.80 6.16 -0.53
N HIS A 56 9.35 6.24 0.69
CA HIS A 56 8.56 6.25 1.92
C HIS A 56 8.07 7.67 2.17
N MET A 57 6.75 7.85 2.19
CA MET A 57 6.10 9.16 2.32
C MET A 57 5.73 9.51 3.76
N GLY A 58 6.28 8.76 4.71
CA GLY A 58 6.02 8.87 6.13
C GLY A 58 4.92 7.95 6.64
N ARG A 59 5.03 7.53 7.89
CA ARG A 59 4.15 6.55 8.56
C ARG A 59 3.93 5.30 7.70
N GLN A 60 2.71 5.04 7.28
CA GLN A 60 2.27 3.86 6.54
C GLN A 60 2.13 4.08 5.01
N HIS A 61 2.66 5.18 4.47
CA HIS A 61 2.48 5.54 3.07
C HIS A 61 3.75 5.35 2.25
N PHE A 62 3.62 4.71 1.09
CA PHE A 62 4.71 4.52 0.14
C PHE A 62 4.25 4.90 -1.27
N VAL A 63 5.19 5.38 -2.07
CA VAL A 63 5.00 5.57 -3.51
C VAL A 63 6.05 4.75 -4.24
N ILE A 64 5.61 4.00 -5.22
CA ILE A 64 6.44 3.07 -5.97
C ILE A 64 6.30 3.44 -7.45
N MET A 65 7.43 3.59 -8.14
CA MET A 65 7.48 3.78 -9.58
C MET A 65 8.16 2.58 -10.21
N LEU A 66 7.53 1.99 -11.23
CA LEU A 66 8.03 0.82 -11.92
C LEU A 66 7.60 0.83 -13.39
N LYS A 67 8.14 -0.11 -14.18
CA LYS A 67 7.71 -0.29 -15.57
C LYS A 67 6.22 -0.60 -15.64
N LEU A 68 5.57 -0.09 -16.68
CA LEU A 68 4.15 -0.35 -16.91
C LEU A 68 3.85 -1.85 -17.07
N GLU A 69 4.73 -2.62 -17.68
CA GLU A 69 4.56 -4.06 -17.89
C GLU A 69 4.61 -4.88 -16.60
N ASP A 70 5.21 -4.34 -15.55
CA ASP A 70 5.43 -5.04 -14.28
C ASP A 70 4.33 -4.79 -13.24
N TYR A 71 3.53 -3.72 -13.38
CA TYR A 71 2.69 -3.25 -12.27
C TYR A 71 1.62 -4.26 -11.84
N GLU A 72 1.00 -4.98 -12.76
CA GLU A 72 -0.06 -5.95 -12.42
C GLU A 72 0.51 -7.11 -11.60
N ARG A 73 1.63 -7.66 -12.08
CA ARG A 73 2.32 -8.75 -11.38
C ARG A 73 2.85 -8.28 -10.04
N PHE A 74 3.48 -7.10 -9.99
CA PHE A 74 4.01 -6.52 -8.76
C PHE A 74 2.94 -6.28 -7.72
N THR A 75 1.86 -5.58 -8.06
CA THR A 75 0.79 -5.25 -7.11
C THR A 75 0.01 -6.48 -6.65
N GLY A 76 -0.20 -7.46 -7.52
CA GLY A 76 -0.84 -8.73 -7.16
C GLY A 76 -0.01 -9.54 -6.17
N LEU A 77 1.28 -9.70 -6.43
CA LEU A 77 2.20 -10.38 -5.51
C LEU A 77 2.33 -9.63 -4.18
N LEU A 78 2.42 -8.30 -4.23
CA LEU A 78 2.51 -7.47 -3.04
C LEU A 78 1.28 -7.63 -2.13
N ALA A 79 0.08 -7.57 -2.70
CA ALA A 79 -1.15 -7.74 -1.95
C ALA A 79 -1.23 -9.13 -1.29
N GLN A 80 -0.98 -10.17 -2.07
CA GLN A 80 -1.01 -11.55 -1.58
C GLN A 80 0.02 -11.79 -0.47
N THR A 81 1.29 -11.44 -0.72
CA THR A 81 2.37 -11.67 0.25
C THR A 81 2.14 -10.87 1.53
N PHE A 82 1.65 -9.61 1.42
CA PHE A 82 1.34 -8.81 2.59
C PHE A 82 0.22 -9.45 3.43
N ASP A 83 -0.88 -9.86 2.80
CA ASP A 83 -2.02 -10.45 3.49
C ASP A 83 -1.67 -11.77 4.21
N GLU A 84 -0.65 -12.47 3.74
CA GLU A 84 -0.11 -13.66 4.40
C GLU A 84 0.84 -13.30 5.56
N GLU A 85 1.81 -12.42 5.32
CA GLU A 85 2.87 -12.11 6.29
C GLU A 85 2.39 -11.23 7.43
N VAL A 86 1.46 -10.31 7.19
CA VAL A 86 0.94 -9.40 8.22
C VAL A 86 0.29 -10.14 9.39
N LYS A 87 -0.22 -11.33 9.17
CA LYS A 87 -0.84 -12.18 10.19
C LYS A 87 0.12 -12.52 11.33
N GLN A 88 1.43 -12.58 11.06
CA GLN A 88 2.45 -12.87 12.07
C GLN A 88 2.58 -11.76 13.15
N LEU A 89 2.04 -10.57 12.89
CA LEU A 89 2.02 -9.44 13.83
C LEU A 89 0.83 -9.47 14.80
N TYR A 90 -0.06 -10.45 14.65
CA TYR A 90 -1.30 -10.54 15.40
C TYR A 90 -1.37 -11.84 16.21
N LYS A 91 -2.13 -11.78 17.31
CA LYS A 91 -2.41 -12.96 18.12
C LYS A 91 -3.47 -13.84 17.42
N PRO A 92 -3.47 -15.17 17.64
CA PRO A 92 -4.45 -16.08 17.05
C PRO A 92 -5.91 -15.63 17.27
N GLU A 93 -6.23 -15.15 18.49
CA GLU A 93 -7.59 -14.71 18.85
C GLU A 93 -8.01 -13.43 18.10
N GLU A 94 -7.04 -12.58 17.75
CA GLU A 94 -7.28 -11.37 16.96
C GLU A 94 -7.56 -11.72 15.50
N LEU A 95 -6.83 -12.68 14.96
CA LEU A 95 -7.05 -13.20 13.61
C LEU A 95 -8.40 -13.93 13.49
N GLU A 96 -8.77 -14.74 14.49
CA GLU A 96 -10.03 -15.48 14.50
C GLU A 96 -11.23 -14.53 14.50
N ARG A 97 -11.20 -13.46 15.31
CA ARG A 97 -12.28 -12.47 15.34
C ARG A 97 -12.22 -11.42 14.23
N GLY A 98 -11.07 -11.31 13.50
CA GLY A 98 -10.89 -10.41 12.36
C GLY A 98 -10.62 -8.94 12.72
N TYR A 99 -10.44 -8.60 13.98
CA TYR A 99 -10.16 -7.22 14.44
C TYR A 99 -9.32 -7.17 15.71
N ILE A 100 -8.72 -6.02 15.95
CA ILE A 100 -8.09 -5.65 17.22
C ILE A 100 -8.89 -4.56 17.92
N THR A 101 -8.72 -4.50 19.22
CA THR A 101 -9.21 -3.37 20.02
C THR A 101 -8.09 -2.34 20.20
N ALA A 102 -8.37 -1.09 19.88
CA ALA A 102 -7.43 0.02 20.02
C ALA A 102 -8.09 1.22 20.71
N MET A 103 -7.30 2.01 21.43
CA MET A 103 -7.78 3.26 22.02
C MET A 103 -7.63 4.41 21.02
N THR A 104 -8.65 5.25 20.91
CA THR A 104 -8.56 6.52 20.17
C THR A 104 -7.80 7.55 20.98
N ARG A 105 -7.44 8.70 20.37
CA ARG A 105 -6.74 9.79 21.06
C ARG A 105 -7.56 10.41 22.21
N ASP A 106 -8.87 10.38 22.10
CA ASP A 106 -9.84 10.84 23.12
C ASP A 106 -10.24 9.75 24.13
N GLY A 107 -9.50 8.61 24.14
CA GLY A 107 -9.64 7.56 25.15
C GLY A 107 -10.81 6.61 24.94
N LYS A 108 -11.43 6.59 23.77
CA LYS A 108 -12.50 5.64 23.45
C LYS A 108 -11.94 4.36 22.87
N GLU A 109 -12.51 3.24 23.26
CA GLU A 109 -12.21 1.96 22.66
C GLU A 109 -12.89 1.82 21.29
N VAL A 110 -12.12 1.38 20.28
CA VAL A 110 -12.61 1.13 18.92
C VAL A 110 -12.09 -0.21 18.42
N GLN A 111 -12.90 -0.87 17.61
CA GLN A 111 -12.47 -2.03 16.83
C GLN A 111 -11.85 -1.56 15.53
N ALA A 112 -10.70 -2.14 15.19
CA ALA A 112 -10.00 -1.89 13.95
C ALA A 112 -9.70 -3.22 13.24
N PRO A 113 -9.88 -3.30 11.92
CA PRO A 113 -9.61 -4.53 11.18
C PRO A 113 -8.11 -4.87 11.21
N ILE A 114 -7.78 -6.11 10.88
CA ILE A 114 -6.40 -6.53 10.58
C ILE A 114 -5.86 -5.63 9.46
N MET A 115 -4.58 -5.27 9.53
CA MET A 115 -3.93 -4.45 8.51
C MET A 115 -4.05 -5.07 7.12
N ALA A 116 -4.34 -4.23 6.14
CA ALA A 116 -4.39 -4.60 4.74
C ALA A 116 -3.94 -3.42 3.86
N LEU A 117 -3.56 -3.69 2.61
CA LEU A 117 -3.09 -2.66 1.69
C LEU A 117 -4.23 -2.05 0.87
N ALA A 118 -4.28 -0.72 0.83
CA ALA A 118 -4.96 0.02 -0.21
C ALA A 118 -3.93 0.39 -1.28
N ILE A 119 -4.05 -0.21 -2.46
CA ILE A 119 -3.09 -0.07 -3.56
C ILE A 119 -3.74 0.69 -4.71
N GLY A 120 -3.39 1.98 -4.85
CA GLY A 120 -3.85 2.81 -5.94
C GLY A 120 -2.81 2.86 -7.06
N VAL A 121 -3.19 2.57 -8.30
CA VAL A 121 -2.29 2.56 -9.47
C VAL A 121 -2.72 3.61 -10.49
N ALA A 122 -1.77 4.44 -10.93
CA ALA A 122 -1.92 5.33 -12.06
C ALA A 122 -0.76 5.13 -13.03
N HIS A 123 -1.02 5.13 -14.33
CA HIS A 123 0.00 4.92 -15.35
C HIS A 123 -0.16 5.85 -16.56
N ASN A 124 0.92 6.01 -17.33
CA ASN A 124 0.96 6.94 -18.46
C ASN A 124 0.52 6.35 -19.82
N LYS A 125 0.00 5.13 -19.86
CA LYS A 125 -0.45 4.49 -21.10
C LYS A 125 -1.59 5.26 -21.79
N PHE A 126 -2.55 5.74 -20.99
CA PHE A 126 -3.76 6.42 -21.51
C PHE A 126 -3.84 7.87 -21.06
N ARG A 127 -2.90 8.33 -20.24
CA ARG A 127 -2.89 9.67 -19.67
C ARG A 127 -1.49 10.27 -19.66
N VAL A 128 -1.38 11.50 -20.13
CA VAL A 128 -0.17 12.29 -19.96
C VAL A 128 -0.25 13.08 -18.66
N PHE A 129 0.69 12.86 -17.76
CA PHE A 129 0.81 13.66 -16.54
C PHE A 129 1.65 14.90 -16.83
N LYS A 130 1.04 16.08 -16.73
CA LYS A 130 1.71 17.38 -16.98
C LYS A 130 2.74 17.73 -15.90
N SER A 131 2.63 17.14 -14.72
CA SER A 131 3.56 17.34 -13.59
C SER A 131 3.46 16.18 -12.58
N ALA A 132 4.49 16.04 -11.76
CA ALA A 132 4.48 15.11 -10.63
C ALA A 132 3.33 15.40 -9.67
N LYS A 133 3.06 16.68 -9.37
CA LYS A 133 1.91 17.09 -8.54
C LYS A 133 0.61 16.52 -9.06
N LYS A 134 0.36 16.63 -10.38
CA LYS A 134 -0.88 16.11 -10.99
C LYS A 134 -0.99 14.58 -10.90
N MET A 135 0.14 13.90 -11.03
CA MET A 135 0.19 12.45 -10.82
C MET A 135 -0.15 12.08 -9.38
N PHE A 136 0.41 12.78 -8.39
CA PHE A 136 0.10 12.55 -6.98
C PHE A 136 -1.37 12.81 -6.62
N GLU A 137 -1.98 13.86 -7.17
CA GLU A 137 -3.41 14.13 -6.99
C GLU A 137 -4.28 12.95 -7.49
N VAL A 138 -3.92 12.39 -8.64
CA VAL A 138 -4.61 11.21 -9.20
C VAL A 138 -4.39 9.99 -8.31
N LEU A 139 -3.15 9.72 -7.90
CA LEU A 139 -2.83 8.59 -7.01
C LEU A 139 -3.59 8.66 -5.69
N ALA A 140 -3.71 9.85 -5.08
CA ALA A 140 -4.48 10.03 -3.85
C ALA A 140 -5.96 9.68 -4.03
N GLN A 141 -6.57 10.09 -5.16
CA GLN A 141 -7.96 9.74 -5.50
C GLN A 141 -8.14 8.25 -5.73
N VAL A 142 -7.20 7.63 -6.44
CA VAL A 142 -7.23 6.20 -6.78
C VAL A 142 -7.09 5.35 -5.53
N ARG A 143 -6.18 5.71 -4.62
CA ARG A 143 -6.03 5.05 -3.31
C ARG A 143 -7.32 5.05 -2.50
N GLN A 144 -8.06 6.17 -2.47
CA GLN A 144 -9.33 6.24 -1.74
C GLN A 144 -10.37 5.24 -2.25
N LYS A 145 -10.27 4.82 -3.51
CA LYS A 145 -11.13 3.78 -4.10
C LYS A 145 -10.66 2.35 -3.83
N ALA A 146 -9.39 2.20 -3.46
CA ALA A 146 -8.78 0.90 -3.16
C ALA A 146 -8.93 0.51 -1.69
N GLN A 147 -10.05 0.86 -1.03
CA GLN A 147 -10.22 0.52 0.38
C GLN A 147 -10.30 -1.00 0.59
N PRO A 148 -9.50 -1.54 1.51
CA PRO A 148 -9.55 -2.95 1.88
C PRO A 148 -10.94 -3.39 2.33
N ILE A 149 -11.27 -4.64 2.06
CA ILE A 149 -12.54 -5.26 2.46
C ILE A 149 -12.20 -6.42 3.39
N ASP A 150 -12.76 -6.40 4.60
CA ASP A 150 -12.59 -7.45 5.61
C ASP A 150 -11.12 -7.87 5.86
N GLY A 151 -10.21 -6.87 5.97
CA GLY A 151 -8.80 -7.11 6.21
C GLY A 151 -8.05 -7.72 5.00
N THR A 152 -8.61 -7.65 3.80
CA THR A 152 -7.99 -8.11 2.56
C THR A 152 -7.54 -6.92 1.73
N SER A 153 -6.31 -6.98 1.23
CA SER A 153 -5.71 -5.94 0.39
C SER A 153 -6.44 -5.77 -0.94
N THR A 154 -6.61 -4.53 -1.37
CA THR A 154 -7.32 -4.19 -2.62
C THR A 154 -6.48 -3.35 -3.55
N ILE A 155 -6.64 -3.58 -4.85
CA ILE A 155 -5.95 -2.86 -5.93
C ILE A 155 -6.99 -2.11 -6.76
N PHE A 156 -6.78 -0.82 -6.95
CA PHE A 156 -7.58 -0.01 -7.86
C PHE A 156 -6.69 0.70 -8.88
N VAL A 157 -6.96 0.49 -10.16
CA VAL A 157 -6.20 1.05 -11.28
C VAL A 157 -6.97 2.20 -11.93
N ASP A 158 -6.32 3.36 -12.10
CA ASP A 158 -6.91 4.47 -12.88
C ASP A 158 -6.91 4.13 -14.38
N ARG A 159 -8.10 3.90 -14.92
CA ARG A 159 -8.32 3.61 -16.34
C ARG A 159 -8.86 4.82 -17.11
N ARG A 160 -8.91 6.00 -16.49
CA ARG A 160 -9.43 7.21 -17.15
C ARG A 160 -8.45 7.70 -18.21
N HIS A 161 -8.99 8.03 -19.38
CA HIS A 161 -8.24 8.67 -20.47
C HIS A 161 -8.14 10.19 -20.24
N THR A 162 -7.05 10.81 -20.67
CA THR A 162 -7.02 12.27 -20.79
C THR A 162 -7.84 12.64 -22.03
N ASN A 163 -8.99 13.29 -21.84
CA ASN A 163 -9.66 13.93 -22.97
C ASN A 163 -8.68 14.96 -23.58
N ARG A 164 -8.46 14.86 -24.89
CA ARG A 164 -7.66 15.80 -25.67
C ARG A 164 -8.33 17.17 -25.73
#